data_a65ee99c8833fbb25abb7a24e2eb3bbd
#
_entry.id   a65ee99c8833fbb25abb7a24e2eb3bbd
#
_cell.length_a   1.000
_cell.length_b   1.000
_cell.length_c   1.000
_cell.angle_alpha   90.00
_cell.angle_beta   90.00
_cell.angle_gamma   90.00
#
_symmetry.space_group_name_H-M   'P 1'
#
loop_
_entity.id
_entity.type
_entity.pdbx_description
1 polymer ?
#
loop_
_entity_poly.entity_id
_entity_poly.type
_entity_poly.pdbx_seq_one_letter_code
_entity_poly.pdbx_strand_id
1 'polypeptide(L)'
;GTRPGHERRNLGEHPVSQTSTAAAPSNLSRLWHKWRFHLNILLLLIPLGFMPKYFADVALFRGESGLGEREIGEIQVGPWSLRLAEMRNEAPRSDGPAGYLKSFNAALCQACIEPVKATYLRIGKPRSLRAAGVIFFGSPYRMGASLPIPEKTKADSELWITMEGWDGSMHQASIPLSQASPATVAWLEKQGGKR
;
A
#
# COMPACT_ATOMS: atom_id res chain seq x y z
N GLY A 1 -42.02 84.00 -44.97
CA GLY A 1 -41.88 82.67 -44.57
C GLY A 1 -41.81 82.52 -43.08
N THR A 2 -42.83 82.06 -42.47
CA THR A 2 -43.05 81.86 -41.02
C THR A 2 -42.49 80.54 -40.55
N ARG A 3 -41.74 80.49 -39.50
CA ARG A 3 -41.34 79.30 -38.79
C ARG A 3 -42.36 78.92 -37.72
N PRO A 4 -42.79 77.69 -37.55
CA PRO A 4 -43.46 77.22 -36.35
C PRO A 4 -42.54 76.66 -35.33
N GLY A 5 -42.91 76.86 -34.07
CA GLY A 5 -42.15 76.62 -32.86
C GLY A 5 -42.00 75.15 -32.54
N HIS A 6 -40.83 74.90 -31.85
CA HIS A 6 -40.49 73.65 -31.21
C HIS A 6 -41.21 73.56 -29.86
N GLU A 7 -42.14 72.69 -29.76
CA GLU A 7 -42.76 72.25 -28.51
C GLU A 7 -41.87 71.20 -27.84
N ARG A 8 -41.25 71.58 -26.75
CA ARG A 8 -40.48 70.64 -25.91
C ARG A 8 -41.47 69.82 -25.07
N ARG A 9 -41.61 68.58 -25.41
CA ARG A 9 -42.29 67.61 -24.58
C ARG A 9 -41.38 67.19 -23.42
N ASN A 10 -41.70 67.62 -22.19
CA ASN A 10 -41.13 67.15 -20.95
C ASN A 10 -41.51 65.67 -20.78
N LEU A 11 -40.54 64.79 -20.97
CA LEU A 11 -40.66 63.41 -20.57
C LEU A 11 -40.40 63.36 -19.05
N GLY A 12 -41.46 63.09 -18.30
CA GLY A 12 -41.42 62.91 -16.87
C GLY A 12 -40.48 61.76 -16.49
N GLU A 13 -39.46 62.08 -15.71
CA GLU A 13 -38.68 61.13 -15.00
C GLU A 13 -39.54 60.45 -13.95
N HIS A 14 -39.85 59.19 -14.18
CA HIS A 14 -40.40 58.32 -13.14
C HIS A 14 -39.25 57.92 -12.21
N PRO A 15 -39.29 58.24 -10.90
CA PRO A 15 -38.33 57.68 -9.95
C PRO A 15 -38.69 56.19 -9.79
N VAL A 16 -37.81 55.33 -10.27
CA VAL A 16 -37.85 53.91 -9.97
C VAL A 16 -37.46 53.73 -8.50
N SER A 17 -38.46 53.70 -7.63
CA SER A 17 -38.26 53.31 -6.25
C SER A 17 -37.92 51.80 -6.23
N GLN A 18 -36.63 51.49 -6.23
CA GLN A 18 -36.16 50.19 -5.89
C GLN A 18 -36.33 49.98 -4.38
N THR A 19 -37.49 49.52 -3.98
CA THR A 19 -37.71 48.95 -2.65
C THR A 19 -37.02 47.58 -2.63
N SER A 20 -35.72 47.56 -2.34
CA SER A 20 -35.02 46.33 -1.98
C SER A 20 -35.59 45.86 -0.62
N THR A 21 -36.62 45.06 -0.67
CA THR A 21 -37.09 44.31 0.48
C THR A 21 -35.98 43.36 0.89
N ALA A 22 -35.14 43.80 1.85
CA ALA A 22 -34.18 42.92 2.52
C ALA A 22 -35.01 41.82 3.19
N ALA A 23 -35.04 40.66 2.55
CA ALA A 23 -35.66 39.47 3.14
C ALA A 23 -35.03 39.21 4.51
N ALA A 24 -35.86 39.12 5.54
CA ALA A 24 -35.42 38.80 6.88
C ALA A 24 -34.59 37.53 6.85
N PRO A 25 -33.41 37.48 7.49
CA PRO A 25 -32.53 36.30 7.46
C PRO A 25 -33.30 35.10 7.97
N SER A 26 -33.40 34.07 7.12
CA SER A 26 -34.04 32.81 7.48
C SER A 26 -33.38 32.21 8.71
N ASN A 27 -34.12 31.46 9.54
CA ASN A 27 -33.58 30.80 10.71
C ASN A 27 -32.38 29.91 10.36
N LEU A 28 -32.33 29.37 9.14
CA LEU A 28 -31.20 28.62 8.59
C LEU A 28 -29.94 29.48 8.42
N SER A 29 -30.06 30.75 7.95
CA SER A 29 -28.90 31.63 7.78
C SER A 29 -28.31 32.07 9.14
N ARG A 30 -29.14 32.27 10.16
CA ARG A 30 -28.70 32.55 11.54
C ARG A 30 -28.02 31.35 12.15
N LEU A 31 -28.55 30.14 11.95
CA LEU A 31 -27.96 28.89 12.41
C LEU A 31 -26.60 28.65 11.72
N TRP A 32 -26.53 28.88 10.41
CA TRP A 32 -25.29 28.77 9.62
C TRP A 32 -24.19 29.73 10.13
N HIS A 33 -24.49 30.98 10.37
CA HIS A 33 -23.54 31.96 10.91
C HIS A 33 -23.02 31.59 12.30
N LYS A 34 -23.85 30.97 13.14
CA LYS A 34 -23.46 30.51 14.46
C LYS A 34 -22.57 29.26 14.41
N TRP A 35 -22.84 28.34 13.46
CA TRP A 35 -22.16 27.04 13.39
C TRP A 35 -20.96 27.01 12.46
N ARG A 36 -20.81 27.95 11.54
CA ARG A 36 -19.70 27.96 10.57
C ARG A 36 -18.32 27.92 11.20
N PHE A 37 -18.12 28.57 12.34
CA PHE A 37 -16.87 28.53 13.09
C PHE A 37 -16.62 27.14 13.70
N HIS A 38 -17.62 26.51 14.25
CA HIS A 38 -17.53 25.17 14.81
C HIS A 38 -17.29 24.12 13.71
N LEU A 39 -17.91 24.29 12.55
CA LEU A 39 -17.67 23.44 11.39
C LEU A 39 -16.24 23.58 10.85
N ASN A 40 -15.68 24.80 10.80
CA ASN A 40 -14.30 25.01 10.41
C ASN A 40 -13.30 24.42 11.42
N ILE A 41 -13.60 24.53 12.74
CA ILE A 41 -12.80 23.87 13.76
C ILE A 41 -12.88 22.35 13.62
N LEU A 42 -14.07 21.80 13.36
CA LEU A 42 -14.26 20.36 13.14
C LEU A 42 -13.46 19.88 11.92
N LEU A 43 -13.46 20.66 10.82
CA LEU A 43 -12.68 20.37 9.61
C LEU A 43 -11.17 20.30 9.88
N LEU A 44 -10.68 21.07 10.84
CA LEU A 44 -9.29 21.05 11.29
C LEU A 44 -9.01 19.90 12.26
N LEU A 45 -9.98 19.58 13.13
CA LEU A 45 -9.84 18.50 14.12
C LEU A 45 -9.89 17.10 13.49
N ILE A 46 -10.61 16.92 12.38
CA ILE A 46 -10.70 15.63 11.68
C ILE A 46 -9.31 15.14 11.25
N PRO A 47 -8.50 15.89 10.47
CA PRO A 47 -7.16 15.42 10.10
C PRO A 47 -6.23 15.26 11.30
N LEU A 48 -6.34 16.12 12.33
CA LEU A 48 -5.56 15.96 13.56
C LEU A 48 -5.92 14.66 14.31
N GLY A 49 -7.20 14.28 14.34
CA GLY A 49 -7.65 13.02 14.94
C GLY A 49 -7.18 11.78 14.17
N PHE A 50 -7.01 11.87 12.86
CA PHE A 50 -6.47 10.78 12.03
C PHE A 50 -4.94 10.71 12.01
N MET A 51 -4.24 11.73 12.49
CA MET A 51 -2.77 11.81 12.48
C MET A 51 -2.08 10.62 13.18
N PRO A 52 -2.50 10.18 14.39
CA PRO A 52 -1.88 9.02 15.04
C PRO A 52 -1.99 7.75 14.21
N LYS A 53 -3.17 7.51 13.61
CA LYS A 53 -3.38 6.36 12.72
C LYS A 53 -2.50 6.46 11.47
N TYR A 54 -2.41 7.64 10.86
CA TYR A 54 -1.56 7.86 9.70
C TYR A 54 -0.09 7.54 9.99
N PHE A 55 0.45 7.99 11.13
CA PHE A 55 1.83 7.67 11.52
C PHE A 55 2.02 6.19 11.82
N ALA A 56 1.04 5.52 12.44
CA ALA A 56 1.10 4.08 12.67
C ALA A 56 1.10 3.30 11.32
N ASP A 57 0.27 3.70 10.37
CA ASP A 57 0.22 3.10 9.04
C ASP A 57 1.54 3.34 8.28
N VAL A 58 2.12 4.56 8.35
CA VAL A 58 3.42 4.87 7.75
C VAL A 58 4.54 4.02 8.37
N ALA A 59 4.58 3.86 9.69
CA ALA A 59 5.55 3.00 10.36
C ALA A 59 5.40 1.53 9.93
N LEU A 60 4.17 1.05 9.76
CA LEU A 60 3.88 -0.28 9.24
C LEU A 60 4.43 -0.47 7.82
N PHE A 61 4.18 0.49 6.91
CA PHE A 61 4.66 0.44 5.52
C PHE A 61 6.18 0.60 5.40
N ARG A 62 6.82 1.27 6.35
CA ARG A 62 8.29 1.37 6.44
C ARG A 62 8.95 0.16 7.08
N GLY A 63 8.18 -0.81 7.57
CA GLY A 63 8.70 -1.99 8.25
C GLY A 63 9.23 -1.72 9.66
N GLU A 64 9.00 -0.55 10.22
CA GLU A 64 9.41 -0.17 11.59
C GLU A 64 8.64 -0.97 12.66
N SER A 65 7.43 -1.43 12.32
CA SER A 65 6.60 -2.28 13.19
C SER A 65 6.87 -3.79 13.02
N GLY A 66 8.01 -4.15 12.39
CA GLY A 66 8.36 -5.52 12.03
C GLY A 66 7.82 -5.94 10.66
N LEU A 67 8.43 -6.96 10.07
CA LEU A 67 8.07 -7.46 8.74
C LEU A 67 6.97 -8.54 8.79
N GLY A 68 6.83 -9.25 9.89
CA GLY A 68 5.87 -10.34 10.06
C GLY A 68 5.89 -10.92 11.46
N GLU A 69 5.13 -11.99 11.67
CA GLU A 69 5.06 -12.66 12.98
C GLU A 69 6.37 -13.37 13.35
N ARG A 70 7.12 -13.86 12.34
CA ARG A 70 8.42 -14.51 12.56
C ARG A 70 9.46 -13.95 11.60
N GLU A 71 10.44 -13.24 12.15
CA GLU A 71 11.61 -12.81 11.40
C GLU A 71 12.58 -13.97 11.19
N ILE A 72 13.02 -14.14 9.94
CA ILE A 72 14.01 -15.13 9.53
C ILE A 72 15.41 -14.54 9.68
N GLY A 73 15.52 -13.23 9.48
CA GLY A 73 16.74 -12.46 9.58
C GLY A 73 17.19 -11.87 8.24
N GLU A 74 18.41 -11.37 8.25
CA GLU A 74 19.06 -10.80 7.08
C GLU A 74 19.72 -11.90 6.25
N ILE A 75 19.48 -11.88 4.94
CA ILE A 75 20.02 -12.84 3.98
C ILE A 75 20.84 -12.07 2.95
N GLN A 76 22.09 -12.46 2.79
CA GLN A 76 22.97 -11.90 1.80
C GLN A 76 22.73 -12.57 0.43
N VAL A 77 22.55 -11.76 -0.62
CA VAL A 77 22.29 -12.20 -2.00
C VAL A 77 23.27 -11.47 -2.93
N GLY A 78 24.45 -12.01 -3.09
CA GLY A 78 25.52 -11.34 -3.81
C GLY A 78 25.97 -10.04 -3.10
N PRO A 79 26.00 -8.90 -3.81
CA PRO A 79 26.36 -7.62 -3.21
C PRO A 79 25.24 -6.99 -2.39
N TRP A 80 24.03 -7.55 -2.45
CA TRP A 80 22.84 -7.02 -1.81
C TRP A 80 22.39 -7.89 -0.63
N SER A 81 21.60 -7.32 0.27
CA SER A 81 20.95 -8.06 1.35
C SER A 81 19.48 -7.68 1.47
N LEU A 82 18.71 -8.57 2.04
CA LEU A 82 17.32 -8.34 2.40
C LEU A 82 17.00 -8.97 3.74
N ARG A 83 16.13 -8.34 4.51
CA ARG A 83 15.51 -8.96 5.67
C ARG A 83 14.28 -9.71 5.22
N LEU A 84 14.14 -10.95 5.65
CA LEU A 84 13.01 -11.82 5.32
C LEU A 84 12.24 -12.19 6.59
N ALA A 85 10.93 -12.25 6.49
CA ALA A 85 10.04 -12.69 7.55
C ALA A 85 8.87 -13.51 7.01
N GLU A 86 8.39 -14.45 7.80
CA GLU A 86 7.08 -15.05 7.55
C GLU A 86 5.99 -14.06 7.97
N MET A 87 5.03 -13.83 7.09
CA MET A 87 3.89 -12.97 7.39
C MET A 87 3.10 -13.50 8.59
N ARG A 88 2.89 -14.84 8.63
CA ARG A 88 2.28 -15.56 9.75
C ARG A 88 3.06 -16.82 10.06
N ASN A 89 3.25 -17.12 11.34
CA ASN A 89 3.92 -18.33 11.80
C ASN A 89 2.95 -19.52 11.88
N GLU A 90 2.40 -19.91 10.73
CA GLU A 90 1.40 -20.97 10.58
C GLU A 90 1.71 -21.87 9.39
N ALA A 91 1.03 -23.01 9.29
CA ALA A 91 1.10 -23.89 8.13
C ALA A 91 0.66 -23.16 6.85
N PRO A 92 1.08 -23.63 5.65
CA PRO A 92 0.62 -23.09 4.39
C PRO A 92 -0.90 -23.10 4.29
N ARG A 93 -1.46 -22.00 3.79
CA ARG A 93 -2.89 -21.84 3.63
C ARG A 93 -3.35 -22.47 2.32
N SER A 94 -4.47 -23.18 2.35
CA SER A 94 -5.09 -23.70 1.13
C SER A 94 -5.72 -22.56 0.31
N ASP A 95 -5.43 -22.54 -0.97
CA ASP A 95 -5.99 -21.62 -1.97
C ASP A 95 -6.83 -22.38 -3.02
N GLY A 96 -7.57 -23.36 -2.59
CA GLY A 96 -8.44 -24.17 -3.44
C GLY A 96 -7.68 -24.88 -4.56
N PRO A 97 -8.06 -24.68 -5.85
CA PRO A 97 -7.41 -25.33 -6.98
C PRO A 97 -5.94 -24.93 -7.19
N ALA A 98 -5.51 -23.76 -6.68
CA ALA A 98 -4.14 -23.28 -6.76
C ALA A 98 -3.19 -24.00 -5.78
N GLY A 99 -3.71 -24.85 -4.91
CA GLY A 99 -2.93 -25.61 -3.96
C GLY A 99 -2.71 -24.89 -2.63
N TYR A 100 -1.47 -24.85 -2.17
CA TYR A 100 -1.12 -24.23 -0.90
C TYR A 100 -0.17 -23.05 -1.09
N LEU A 101 -0.44 -21.96 -0.36
CA LEU A 101 0.34 -20.74 -0.40
C LEU A 101 0.94 -20.44 0.97
N LYS A 102 2.16 -19.94 0.97
CA LYS A 102 2.83 -19.39 2.15
C LYS A 102 3.25 -17.96 1.87
N SER A 103 2.87 -17.02 2.73
CA SER A 103 3.17 -15.60 2.55
C SER A 103 4.42 -15.20 3.32
N PHE A 104 5.30 -14.48 2.63
CA PHE A 104 6.52 -13.89 3.16
C PHE A 104 6.54 -12.40 2.92
N ASN A 105 7.14 -11.68 3.83
CA ASN A 105 7.47 -10.27 3.66
C ASN A 105 8.99 -10.10 3.65
N ALA A 106 9.44 -9.10 2.92
CA ALA A 106 10.86 -8.75 2.84
C ALA A 106 11.06 -7.24 2.86
N ALA A 107 12.23 -6.81 3.29
CA ALA A 107 12.69 -5.44 3.17
C ALA A 107 14.11 -5.44 2.61
N LEU A 108 14.37 -4.59 1.61
CA LEU A 108 15.69 -4.40 1.05
C LEU A 108 16.61 -3.64 2.02
N CYS A 109 17.91 -3.88 1.93
CA CYS A 109 18.88 -3.01 2.60
C CYS A 109 18.77 -1.58 2.05
N GLN A 110 19.12 -0.56 2.86
CA GLN A 110 19.01 0.84 2.44
C GLN A 110 19.79 1.14 1.14
N ALA A 111 21.00 0.59 1.02
CA ALA A 111 21.83 0.73 -0.17
C ALA A 111 21.34 -0.10 -1.38
N CYS A 112 20.42 -1.05 -1.14
CA CYS A 112 19.87 -1.91 -2.20
C CYS A 112 18.65 -1.31 -2.90
N ILE A 113 18.06 -0.25 -2.36
CA ILE A 113 16.77 0.29 -2.85
C ILE A 113 16.88 0.79 -4.29
N GLU A 114 17.95 1.50 -4.62
CA GLU A 114 18.14 2.04 -5.96
C GLU A 114 18.65 1.02 -6.99
N PRO A 115 19.67 0.17 -6.68
CA PRO A 115 20.22 -0.74 -7.68
C PRO A 115 19.34 -1.96 -7.94
N VAL A 116 18.50 -2.39 -6.99
CA VAL A 116 17.66 -3.59 -7.16
C VAL A 116 16.38 -3.25 -7.90
N LYS A 117 16.15 -3.95 -8.99
CA LYS A 117 14.97 -3.84 -9.85
C LYS A 117 13.84 -4.72 -9.37
N ALA A 118 14.15 -5.98 -9.05
CA ALA A 118 13.15 -6.96 -8.65
C ALA A 118 13.76 -8.03 -7.74
N THR A 119 12.93 -8.58 -6.86
CA THR A 119 13.29 -9.69 -5.97
C THR A 119 12.26 -10.80 -6.14
N TYR A 120 12.75 -12.03 -6.26
CA TYR A 120 11.93 -13.21 -6.51
C TYR A 120 12.16 -14.26 -5.42
N LEU A 121 11.12 -15.06 -5.14
CA LEU A 121 11.14 -16.13 -4.15
C LEU A 121 10.63 -17.42 -4.76
N ARG A 122 11.32 -18.56 -4.48
CA ARG A 122 10.95 -19.86 -5.00
C ARG A 122 11.39 -20.98 -4.06
N ILE A 123 10.60 -22.07 -3.99
CA ILE A 123 11.07 -23.32 -3.41
C ILE A 123 11.78 -24.13 -4.49
N GLY A 124 12.99 -24.56 -4.17
CA GLY A 124 13.87 -25.30 -5.07
C GLY A 124 14.64 -24.41 -6.05
N LYS A 125 15.79 -24.92 -6.49
CA LYS A 125 16.72 -24.17 -7.34
C LYS A 125 16.07 -23.74 -8.66
N PRO A 126 16.13 -22.44 -9.02
CA PRO A 126 15.64 -21.97 -10.30
C PRO A 126 16.42 -22.62 -11.47
N ARG A 127 15.73 -23.14 -12.47
CA ARG A 127 16.38 -23.72 -13.66
C ARG A 127 16.88 -22.66 -14.63
N SER A 128 16.28 -21.49 -14.59
CA SER A 128 16.66 -20.32 -15.41
C SER A 128 16.18 -19.04 -14.71
N LEU A 129 16.70 -17.91 -15.15
CA LEU A 129 16.31 -16.58 -14.65
C LEU A 129 14.83 -16.26 -14.91
N ARG A 130 14.25 -16.81 -15.98
CA ARG A 130 12.81 -16.67 -16.29
C ARG A 130 11.91 -17.47 -15.36
N ALA A 131 12.48 -18.40 -14.60
CA ALA A 131 11.79 -19.24 -13.63
C ALA A 131 12.24 -18.93 -12.20
N ALA A 132 12.59 -17.67 -11.92
CA ALA A 132 13.08 -17.22 -10.62
C ALA A 132 12.06 -17.39 -9.48
N GLY A 133 10.78 -17.46 -9.80
CA GLY A 133 9.70 -17.69 -8.83
C GLY A 133 8.68 -16.57 -8.81
N VAL A 134 8.03 -16.41 -7.66
CA VAL A 134 7.09 -15.31 -7.43
C VAL A 134 7.84 -14.03 -7.13
N ILE A 135 7.37 -12.94 -7.69
CA ILE A 135 7.95 -11.62 -7.44
C ILE A 135 7.43 -11.06 -6.11
N PHE A 136 8.32 -10.41 -5.37
CA PHE A 136 7.92 -9.54 -4.28
C PHE A 136 7.33 -8.23 -4.82
N PHE A 137 6.25 -7.77 -4.25
CA PHE A 137 5.57 -6.52 -4.61
C PHE A 137 5.33 -5.65 -3.37
N GLY A 138 5.32 -4.35 -3.58
CA GLY A 138 5.12 -3.36 -2.53
C GLY A 138 6.27 -2.36 -2.42
N SER A 139 6.39 -1.73 -1.26
CA SER A 139 7.48 -0.80 -0.98
C SER A 139 8.79 -1.57 -0.71
N PRO A 140 9.97 -1.04 -1.12
CA PRO A 140 11.25 -1.67 -0.81
C PRO A 140 11.51 -1.85 0.69
N TYR A 141 10.85 -1.09 1.52
CA TYR A 141 10.89 -1.21 2.98
C TYR A 141 9.99 -2.33 3.52
N ARG A 142 8.96 -2.73 2.76
CA ARG A 142 8.06 -3.82 3.09
C ARG A 142 7.40 -4.35 1.80
N MET A 143 7.96 -5.40 1.27
CA MET A 143 7.44 -6.13 0.12
C MET A 143 6.77 -7.41 0.60
N GLY A 144 5.75 -7.88 -0.11
CA GLY A 144 5.07 -9.15 0.13
C GLY A 144 5.16 -10.10 -1.04
N ALA A 145 5.21 -11.39 -0.78
CA ALA A 145 5.10 -12.45 -1.78
C ALA A 145 4.28 -13.61 -1.23
N SER A 146 3.35 -14.12 -2.04
CA SER A 146 2.60 -15.34 -1.76
C SER A 146 3.22 -16.48 -2.56
N LEU A 147 3.97 -17.32 -1.86
CA LEU A 147 4.74 -18.41 -2.44
C LEU A 147 3.90 -19.68 -2.55
N PRO A 148 3.65 -20.21 -3.75
CA PRO A 148 3.03 -21.51 -3.91
C PRO A 148 3.98 -22.61 -3.44
N ILE A 149 3.44 -23.58 -2.71
CA ILE A 149 4.14 -24.76 -2.24
C ILE A 149 3.93 -25.89 -3.27
N PRO A 150 4.93 -26.22 -4.10
CA PRO A 150 4.79 -27.30 -5.06
C PRO A 150 4.54 -28.64 -4.37
N GLU A 151 3.76 -29.53 -4.98
CA GLU A 151 3.46 -30.87 -4.44
C GLU A 151 4.71 -31.72 -4.19
N LYS A 152 5.78 -31.46 -4.93
CA LYS A 152 7.08 -32.16 -4.81
C LYS A 152 7.98 -31.60 -3.72
N THR A 153 7.52 -30.59 -2.98
CA THR A 153 8.30 -30.00 -1.90
C THR A 153 8.50 -31.00 -0.78
N LYS A 154 9.74 -31.12 -0.33
CA LYS A 154 10.15 -31.96 0.80
C LYS A 154 10.60 -31.12 1.97
N ALA A 155 10.75 -31.73 3.15
CA ALA A 155 11.23 -31.06 4.35
C ALA A 155 12.66 -30.52 4.21
N ASP A 156 13.49 -31.17 3.38
CA ASP A 156 14.88 -30.79 3.06
C ASP A 156 15.00 -29.82 1.89
N SER A 157 13.89 -29.33 1.34
CA SER A 157 13.91 -28.35 0.26
C SER A 157 14.48 -27.02 0.72
N GLU A 158 15.01 -26.26 -0.24
CA GLU A 158 15.57 -24.92 -0.01
C GLU A 158 14.64 -23.84 -0.56
N LEU A 159 14.61 -22.73 0.15
CA LEU A 159 14.01 -21.49 -0.32
C LEU A 159 15.07 -20.67 -1.04
N TRP A 160 14.83 -20.39 -2.30
CA TRP A 160 15.71 -19.63 -3.18
C TRP A 160 15.23 -18.20 -3.35
N ILE A 161 16.14 -17.27 -3.20
CA ILE A 161 15.93 -15.84 -3.39
C ILE A 161 16.78 -15.41 -4.58
N THR A 162 16.17 -14.72 -5.52
CA THR A 162 16.83 -14.15 -6.69
C THR A 162 16.61 -12.65 -6.71
N MET A 163 17.67 -11.88 -6.80
CA MET A 163 17.62 -10.42 -6.92
C MET A 163 18.17 -9.99 -8.27
N GLU A 164 17.41 -9.14 -8.97
CA GLU A 164 17.75 -8.58 -10.29
C GLU A 164 18.09 -7.10 -10.14
N GLY A 165 19.20 -6.68 -10.69
CA GLY A 165 19.60 -5.28 -10.77
C GLY A 165 19.10 -4.59 -12.03
N TRP A 166 19.03 -3.27 -12.01
CA TRP A 166 18.73 -2.45 -13.17
C TRP A 166 19.82 -2.54 -14.26
N ASP A 167 21.03 -2.91 -13.90
CA ASP A 167 22.15 -3.20 -14.79
C ASP A 167 22.06 -4.58 -15.46
N GLY A 168 21.00 -5.35 -15.17
CA GLY A 168 20.79 -6.71 -15.65
C GLY A 168 21.58 -7.78 -14.87
N SER A 169 22.30 -7.40 -13.82
CA SER A 169 22.97 -8.37 -12.93
C SER A 169 21.93 -9.19 -12.15
N MET A 170 22.28 -10.45 -11.89
CA MET A 170 21.41 -11.35 -11.12
C MET A 170 22.20 -12.12 -10.09
N HIS A 171 21.71 -12.08 -8.86
CA HIS A 171 22.32 -12.75 -7.73
C HIS A 171 21.31 -13.68 -7.07
N GLN A 172 21.77 -14.80 -6.57
CA GLN A 172 20.94 -15.83 -5.95
C GLN A 172 21.55 -16.27 -4.61
N ALA A 173 20.66 -16.56 -3.68
CA ALA A 173 21.01 -17.21 -2.41
C ALA A 173 19.93 -18.24 -2.08
N SER A 174 20.28 -19.23 -1.28
CA SER A 174 19.32 -20.20 -0.75
C SER A 174 19.47 -20.33 0.76
N ILE A 175 18.35 -20.64 1.41
CA ILE A 175 18.29 -21.01 2.80
C ILE A 175 17.46 -22.30 2.95
N PRO A 176 17.75 -23.16 3.93
CA PRO A 176 16.94 -24.34 4.20
C PRO A 176 15.48 -23.95 4.50
N LEU A 177 14.52 -24.69 3.98
CA LEU A 177 13.09 -24.46 4.25
C LEU A 177 12.79 -24.55 5.76
N SER A 178 13.50 -25.39 6.48
CA SER A 178 13.42 -25.51 7.94
C SER A 178 13.78 -24.20 8.68
N GLN A 179 14.72 -23.42 8.14
CA GLN A 179 15.06 -22.08 8.65
C GLN A 179 14.03 -21.05 8.20
N ALA A 180 13.62 -21.14 6.93
CA ALA A 180 12.69 -20.19 6.33
C ALA A 180 11.29 -20.31 6.92
N SER A 181 10.78 -21.54 7.09
CA SER A 181 9.42 -21.79 7.59
C SER A 181 9.33 -23.16 8.28
N PRO A 182 9.67 -23.27 9.57
CA PRO A 182 9.51 -24.51 10.34
C PRO A 182 8.08 -25.03 10.34
N ALA A 183 7.10 -24.12 10.37
CA ALA A 183 5.67 -24.50 10.33
C ALA A 183 5.29 -25.20 9.01
N THR A 184 5.89 -24.76 7.88
CA THR A 184 5.71 -25.45 6.58
C THR A 184 6.33 -26.83 6.58
N VAL A 185 7.52 -26.98 7.15
CA VAL A 185 8.20 -28.28 7.25
C VAL A 185 7.37 -29.26 8.09
N ALA A 186 6.93 -28.85 9.28
CA ALA A 186 6.08 -29.65 10.14
C ALA A 186 4.76 -30.05 9.44
N TRP A 187 4.22 -29.18 8.62
CA TRP A 187 3.03 -29.46 7.81
C TRP A 187 3.33 -30.51 6.72
N LEU A 188 4.47 -30.39 6.00
CA LEU A 188 4.91 -31.37 4.97
C LEU A 188 5.11 -32.75 5.54
N GLU A 189 5.73 -32.87 6.71
CA GLU A 189 5.94 -34.14 7.42
C GLU A 189 4.62 -34.82 7.76
N LYS A 190 3.63 -34.06 8.24
CA LYS A 190 2.27 -34.57 8.51
C LYS A 190 1.54 -35.04 7.24
N GLN A 191 1.78 -34.40 6.11
CA GLN A 191 1.21 -34.78 4.80
C GLN A 191 1.88 -36.04 4.26
N GLY A 192 3.23 -36.14 4.40
CA GLY A 192 4.00 -37.33 3.97
C GLY A 192 3.63 -38.60 4.74
N GLY A 193 3.27 -38.50 6.02
CA GLY A 193 2.81 -39.60 6.84
C GLY A 193 1.39 -40.10 6.55
N LYS A 194 0.65 -39.40 5.68
CA LYS A 194 -0.73 -39.76 5.26
C LYS A 194 -0.81 -40.45 3.89
N ARG A 195 0.31 -40.58 3.18
CA ARG A 195 0.48 -41.30 1.94
C ARG A 195 1.13 -42.66 2.23
#